data_bf02b771f00055581d07a00ea42b2c56
#
_entry.id   bf02b771f00055581d07a00ea42b2c56
#
_cell.length_a   1.000
_cell.length_b   1.000
_cell.length_c   1.000
_cell.angle_alpha   90.00
_cell.angle_beta   90.00
_cell.angle_gamma   90.00
#
_symmetry.space_group_name_H-M   'P 1'
#
loop_
_entity.id
_entity.type
_entity.pdbx_description
1 polymer ?
#
loop_
_entity_poly.entity_id
_entity_poly.type
_entity_poly.pdbx_seq_one_letter_code
_entity_poly.pdbx_strand_id
1 'polypeptide(L)'
;LNEVLKTIPPFGTKNLLEIGSGSGALSINAGKLGWNVDACDINPYAVAATRHNAAEAGVDVSVNEGGIGPQEEKSFAWQPGTYDVVLWNMPYIPADEIGDQLLGPLEEAALIDTHPEGLLTVFARTMANNLLCKMNGIALLVCREHVGWRRSIDIFRQYGLAARIVRTHTFEDNEAIHVLAAWHPFVANKHHRVREIDSTNAELLRGQYVPGDSLTAQIQTSGRGRHGRSWQDHPQSFKGSWVLDEKDLSFIDLKMQLYVAHEISHALR
;
A
#
# COMPACT_ATOMS: atom_id res chain seq x y z
N LEU A 1 -11.57 3.97 8.61
CA LEU A 1 -11.72 3.51 7.23
C LEU A 1 -12.91 4.14 6.52
N ASN A 2 -14.12 4.11 7.07
CA ASN A 2 -15.32 4.67 6.43
C ASN A 2 -15.17 6.12 5.97
N GLU A 3 -14.56 6.99 6.77
CA GLU A 3 -14.34 8.40 6.42
C GLU A 3 -13.32 8.54 5.26
N VAL A 4 -12.31 7.69 5.22
CA VAL A 4 -11.35 7.68 4.10
C VAL A 4 -12.00 7.12 2.84
N LEU A 5 -12.79 6.06 2.95
CA LEU A 5 -13.50 5.46 1.82
C LEU A 5 -14.45 6.44 1.11
N LYS A 6 -15.14 7.30 1.87
CA LYS A 6 -15.99 8.37 1.32
C LYS A 6 -15.24 9.38 0.45
N THR A 7 -13.93 9.53 0.64
CA THR A 7 -13.09 10.44 -0.15
C THR A 7 -12.55 9.82 -1.43
N ILE A 8 -12.73 8.52 -1.60
CA ILE A 8 -12.31 7.79 -2.81
C ILE A 8 -13.56 7.54 -3.65
N PRO A 9 -13.83 8.39 -4.65
CA PRO A 9 -14.98 8.17 -5.51
C PRO A 9 -14.75 6.91 -6.33
N PRO A 10 -15.78 6.10 -6.50
CA PRO A 10 -15.70 4.94 -7.35
C PRO A 10 -15.69 5.37 -8.83
N PHE A 11 -14.57 5.17 -9.53
CA PHE A 11 -14.44 5.38 -10.98
C PHE A 11 -14.45 4.03 -11.71
N GLY A 12 -15.27 3.87 -12.73
CA GLY A 12 -15.33 2.65 -13.56
C GLY A 12 -15.95 1.45 -12.86
N THR A 13 -15.41 0.25 -13.08
CA THR A 13 -15.76 -0.97 -12.32
C THR A 13 -15.20 -0.84 -10.90
N LYS A 14 -16.05 -0.86 -9.93
CA LYS A 14 -15.85 -0.40 -8.56
C LYS A 14 -15.79 -1.60 -7.64
N ASN A 15 -14.77 -2.42 -7.75
CA ASN A 15 -14.64 -3.63 -6.95
C ASN A 15 -13.85 -3.32 -5.67
N LEU A 16 -14.42 -3.71 -4.55
CA LEU A 16 -13.82 -3.54 -3.24
C LEU A 16 -13.75 -4.92 -2.55
N LEU A 17 -12.61 -5.20 -1.92
CA LEU A 17 -12.41 -6.35 -1.04
C LEU A 17 -12.26 -5.87 0.39
N GLU A 18 -13.02 -6.44 1.32
CA GLU A 18 -12.75 -6.35 2.76
C GLU A 18 -12.17 -7.68 3.26
N ILE A 19 -10.99 -7.62 3.88
CA ILE A 19 -10.38 -8.75 4.57
C ILE A 19 -10.69 -8.62 6.06
N GLY A 20 -11.14 -9.73 6.71
CA GLY A 20 -11.55 -9.69 8.10
C GLY A 20 -12.85 -8.90 8.28
N SER A 21 -13.93 -9.33 7.65
CA SER A 21 -15.19 -8.57 7.59
C SER A 21 -15.94 -8.46 8.92
N GLY A 22 -15.72 -9.39 9.85
CA GLY A 22 -16.36 -9.39 11.16
C GLY A 22 -17.89 -9.34 11.10
N SER A 23 -18.48 -8.22 11.49
CA SER A 23 -19.91 -7.98 11.38
C SER A 23 -20.38 -7.49 10.02
N GLY A 24 -19.45 -7.19 9.08
CA GLY A 24 -19.75 -6.65 7.77
C GLY A 24 -20.02 -5.14 7.73
N ALA A 25 -19.73 -4.41 8.81
CA ALA A 25 -20.06 -2.98 8.88
C ALA A 25 -19.40 -2.12 7.80
N LEU A 26 -18.14 -2.40 7.47
CA LEU A 26 -17.41 -1.69 6.40
C LEU A 26 -17.92 -2.11 5.03
N SER A 27 -18.11 -3.41 4.79
CA SER A 27 -18.67 -3.97 3.56
C SER A 27 -20.04 -3.40 3.23
N ILE A 28 -20.93 -3.37 4.21
CA ILE A 28 -22.29 -2.82 4.05
C ILE A 28 -22.23 -1.32 3.72
N ASN A 29 -21.37 -0.58 4.40
CA ASN A 29 -21.23 0.85 4.13
C ASN A 29 -20.61 1.10 2.74
N ALA A 30 -19.64 0.29 2.33
CA ALA A 30 -19.08 0.35 0.99
C ALA A 30 -20.13 0.07 -0.09
N GLY A 31 -20.95 -0.97 0.09
CA GLY A 31 -22.05 -1.28 -0.83
C GLY A 31 -23.07 -0.15 -0.93
N LYS A 32 -23.43 0.51 0.19
CA LYS A 32 -24.29 1.72 0.18
C LYS A 32 -23.66 2.90 -0.55
N LEU A 33 -22.34 2.98 -0.62
CA LEU A 33 -21.61 3.97 -1.42
C LEU A 33 -21.48 3.60 -2.91
N GLY A 34 -22.02 2.45 -3.31
CA GLY A 34 -22.07 1.99 -4.70
C GLY A 34 -20.88 1.14 -5.14
N TRP A 35 -20.13 0.55 -4.20
CA TRP A 35 -19.09 -0.42 -4.50
C TRP A 35 -19.68 -1.83 -4.72
N ASN A 36 -19.09 -2.60 -5.65
CA ASN A 36 -19.28 -4.05 -5.71
C ASN A 36 -18.35 -4.66 -4.64
N VAL A 37 -18.93 -5.30 -3.65
CA VAL A 37 -18.19 -5.70 -2.46
C VAL A 37 -18.04 -7.21 -2.39
N ASP A 38 -16.80 -7.66 -2.37
CA ASP A 38 -16.41 -8.98 -1.87
C ASP A 38 -15.83 -8.82 -0.46
N ALA A 39 -16.11 -9.77 0.40
CA ALA A 39 -15.60 -9.80 1.75
C ALA A 39 -15.12 -11.22 2.10
N CYS A 40 -14.15 -11.31 2.99
CA CYS A 40 -13.74 -12.59 3.55
C CYS A 40 -13.43 -12.48 5.04
N ASP A 41 -13.56 -13.61 5.72
CA ASP A 41 -13.15 -13.75 7.11
C ASP A 41 -12.74 -15.19 7.38
N ILE A 42 -11.71 -15.38 8.19
CA ILE A 42 -11.27 -16.73 8.62
C ILE A 42 -12.24 -17.36 9.64
N ASN A 43 -13.07 -16.53 10.27
CA ASN A 43 -14.06 -16.95 11.24
C ASN A 43 -15.41 -17.21 10.53
N PRO A 44 -15.90 -18.48 10.49
CA PRO A 44 -17.17 -18.81 9.84
C PRO A 44 -18.38 -18.10 10.47
N TYR A 45 -18.33 -17.76 11.77
CA TYR A 45 -19.37 -16.96 12.40
C TYR A 45 -19.39 -15.51 11.91
N ALA A 46 -18.22 -14.92 11.66
CA ALA A 46 -18.11 -13.60 11.06
C ALA A 46 -18.66 -13.61 9.61
N VAL A 47 -18.35 -14.65 8.84
CA VAL A 47 -18.91 -14.86 7.49
C VAL A 47 -20.44 -14.90 7.55
N ALA A 48 -21.01 -15.69 8.48
CA ALA A 48 -22.46 -15.78 8.67
C ALA A 48 -23.07 -14.45 9.11
N ALA A 49 -22.42 -13.75 10.05
CA ALA A 49 -22.87 -12.44 10.53
C ALA A 49 -22.86 -11.39 9.42
N THR A 50 -21.76 -11.33 8.62
CA THR A 50 -21.67 -10.40 7.49
C THR A 50 -22.78 -10.63 6.47
N ARG A 51 -23.04 -11.90 6.10
CA ARG A 51 -24.14 -12.26 5.18
C ARG A 51 -25.49 -11.85 5.71
N HIS A 52 -25.77 -12.15 6.98
CA HIS A 52 -27.03 -11.80 7.63
C HIS A 52 -27.24 -10.28 7.66
N ASN A 53 -26.25 -9.54 8.16
CA ASN A 53 -26.34 -8.10 8.30
C ASN A 53 -26.42 -7.37 6.95
N ALA A 54 -25.74 -7.88 5.92
CA ALA A 54 -25.82 -7.34 4.56
C ALA A 54 -27.22 -7.53 3.97
N ALA A 55 -27.81 -8.72 4.14
CA ALA A 55 -29.17 -9.00 3.71
C ALA A 55 -30.20 -8.09 4.41
N GLU A 56 -30.12 -7.95 5.75
CA GLU A 56 -30.96 -7.04 6.53
C GLU A 56 -30.82 -5.57 6.10
N ALA A 57 -29.59 -5.16 5.70
CA ALA A 57 -29.31 -3.82 5.21
C ALA A 57 -29.74 -3.59 3.75
N GLY A 58 -30.18 -4.64 3.03
CA GLY A 58 -30.52 -4.60 1.61
C GLY A 58 -29.31 -4.32 0.71
N VAL A 59 -28.12 -4.79 1.11
CA VAL A 59 -26.87 -4.60 0.37
C VAL A 59 -26.34 -5.96 -0.11
N ASP A 60 -25.98 -6.04 -1.38
CA ASP A 60 -25.37 -7.24 -1.94
C ASP A 60 -23.87 -7.26 -1.61
N VAL A 61 -23.43 -8.29 -0.88
CA VAL A 61 -22.01 -8.53 -0.51
C VAL A 61 -21.69 -10.00 -0.72
N SER A 62 -20.73 -10.28 -1.56
CA SER A 62 -20.19 -11.63 -1.72
C SER A 62 -19.23 -11.95 -0.58
N VAL A 63 -19.56 -12.94 0.27
CA VAL A 63 -18.76 -13.25 1.46
C VAL A 63 -18.25 -14.68 1.42
N ASN A 64 -16.93 -14.85 1.56
CA ASN A 64 -16.24 -16.14 1.55
C ASN A 64 -15.49 -16.39 2.86
N GLU A 65 -15.35 -17.66 3.23
CA GLU A 65 -14.48 -18.07 4.32
C GLU A 65 -13.03 -18.10 3.85
N GLY A 66 -12.12 -17.51 4.63
CA GLY A 66 -10.68 -17.42 4.38
C GLY A 66 -10.14 -16.02 4.63
N GLY A 67 -8.86 -15.83 4.41
CA GLY A 67 -8.18 -14.55 4.68
C GLY A 67 -6.67 -14.66 4.52
N ILE A 68 -5.95 -13.67 5.03
CA ILE A 68 -4.51 -13.72 5.24
C ILE A 68 -4.27 -14.23 6.65
N GLY A 69 -3.68 -15.40 6.78
CA GLY A 69 -3.48 -16.07 8.06
C GLY A 69 -2.08 -16.67 8.20
N PRO A 70 -1.82 -17.37 9.33
CA PRO A 70 -0.52 -17.98 9.63
C PRO A 70 -0.16 -19.17 8.71
N GLN A 71 -1.11 -19.73 7.99
CA GLN A 71 -0.89 -20.79 7.02
C GLN A 71 -1.02 -20.21 5.60
N GLU A 72 -0.02 -20.47 4.77
CA GLU A 72 -0.11 -20.14 3.34
C GLU A 72 -1.20 -20.98 2.70
N GLU A 73 -2.34 -20.38 2.45
CA GLU A 73 -3.43 -21.03 1.73
C GLU A 73 -3.08 -21.14 0.24
N LYS A 74 -3.35 -22.31 -0.34
CA LYS A 74 -3.14 -22.56 -1.78
C LYS A 74 -4.18 -21.86 -2.65
N SER A 75 -5.25 -21.33 -2.05
CA SER A 75 -6.33 -20.61 -2.74
C SER A 75 -6.73 -19.38 -1.94
N PHE A 76 -6.90 -18.26 -2.63
CA PHE A 76 -7.42 -17.04 -2.03
C PHE A 76 -8.94 -17.09 -1.88
N ALA A 77 -9.48 -16.55 -0.79
CA ALA A 77 -10.91 -16.36 -0.59
C ALA A 77 -11.51 -15.26 -1.49
N TRP A 78 -10.70 -14.69 -2.38
CA TRP A 78 -11.04 -13.60 -3.30
C TRP A 78 -10.42 -13.83 -4.68
N GLN A 79 -10.81 -13.00 -5.66
CA GLN A 79 -10.22 -13.03 -7.01
C GLN A 79 -8.98 -12.13 -7.08
N PRO A 80 -7.77 -12.69 -7.28
CA PRO A 80 -6.54 -11.91 -7.34
C PRO A 80 -6.55 -10.82 -8.41
N GLY A 81 -6.01 -9.63 -8.06
CA GLY A 81 -5.77 -8.55 -9.01
C GLY A 81 -7.02 -7.88 -9.59
N THR A 82 -8.19 -8.03 -8.98
CA THR A 82 -9.45 -7.50 -9.54
C THR A 82 -10.01 -6.30 -8.80
N TYR A 83 -9.50 -5.96 -7.62
CA TYR A 83 -10.05 -4.92 -6.76
C TYR A 83 -9.41 -3.56 -6.98
N ASP A 84 -10.24 -2.53 -6.98
CA ASP A 84 -9.82 -1.14 -7.03
C ASP A 84 -9.41 -0.65 -5.62
N VAL A 85 -10.09 -1.17 -4.60
CA VAL A 85 -9.81 -0.88 -3.19
C VAL A 85 -9.79 -2.18 -2.39
N VAL A 86 -8.81 -2.33 -1.52
CA VAL A 86 -8.74 -3.39 -0.51
C VAL A 86 -8.76 -2.74 0.87
N LEU A 87 -9.66 -3.19 1.73
CA LEU A 87 -9.78 -2.74 3.12
C LEU A 87 -9.38 -3.86 4.06
N TRP A 88 -8.64 -3.52 5.11
CA TRP A 88 -8.38 -4.44 6.21
C TRP A 88 -8.23 -3.70 7.54
N ASN A 89 -9.09 -4.00 8.48
CA ASN A 89 -8.85 -3.72 9.88
C ASN A 89 -8.10 -4.92 10.45
N MET A 90 -6.79 -4.93 10.20
CA MET A 90 -5.95 -6.09 10.50
C MET A 90 -5.72 -6.26 12.02
N PRO A 91 -5.47 -7.49 12.48
CA PRO A 91 -4.93 -7.71 13.82
C PRO A 91 -3.59 -6.96 13.96
N TYR A 92 -3.46 -6.14 15.00
CA TYR A 92 -2.26 -5.30 15.20
C TYR A 92 -1.71 -5.34 16.63
N ILE A 93 -2.26 -6.20 17.49
CA ILE A 93 -1.75 -6.39 18.86
C ILE A 93 -0.67 -7.48 18.80
N PRO A 94 0.57 -7.19 19.22
CA PRO A 94 1.61 -8.21 19.34
C PRO A 94 1.23 -9.29 20.38
N ALA A 95 1.56 -10.53 20.09
CA ALA A 95 1.19 -11.66 20.95
C ALA A 95 1.77 -11.56 22.38
N ASP A 96 2.90 -10.90 22.54
CA ASP A 96 3.58 -10.68 23.83
C ASP A 96 2.91 -9.60 24.71
N GLU A 97 2.02 -8.78 24.17
CA GLU A 97 1.30 -7.75 24.94
C GLU A 97 0.07 -8.26 25.69
N ILE A 98 -0.46 -9.41 25.31
CA ILE A 98 -1.73 -9.92 25.88
C ILE A 98 -1.52 -10.54 27.26
N GLY A 99 -0.29 -10.92 27.59
CA GLY A 99 0.03 -11.55 28.88
C GLY A 99 -0.77 -12.83 29.10
N ASP A 100 -1.19 -13.08 30.36
CA ASP A 100 -1.95 -14.27 30.74
C ASP A 100 -3.48 -14.15 30.50
N GLN A 101 -3.94 -13.17 29.71
CA GLN A 101 -5.35 -13.08 29.35
C GLN A 101 -5.73 -14.20 28.37
N LEU A 102 -6.62 -15.08 28.84
CA LEU A 102 -7.20 -16.13 28.00
C LEU A 102 -8.23 -15.50 27.04
N LEU A 103 -7.79 -15.22 25.83
CA LEU A 103 -8.71 -14.90 24.73
C LEU A 103 -9.22 -16.20 24.11
N GLY A 104 -10.46 -16.20 23.64
CA GLY A 104 -10.96 -17.29 22.82
C GLY A 104 -10.23 -17.32 21.47
N PRO A 105 -10.13 -18.48 20.79
CA PRO A 105 -9.43 -18.59 19.50
C PRO A 105 -9.91 -17.61 18.43
N LEU A 106 -11.17 -17.22 18.48
CA LEU A 106 -11.76 -16.27 17.53
C LEU A 106 -11.43 -14.81 17.86
N GLU A 107 -11.32 -14.48 19.15
CA GLU A 107 -10.89 -13.16 19.62
C GLU A 107 -9.38 -12.98 19.37
N GLU A 108 -8.60 -14.02 19.62
CA GLU A 108 -7.18 -14.06 19.30
C GLU A 108 -6.95 -13.76 17.81
N ALA A 109 -7.61 -14.50 16.93
CA ALA A 109 -7.50 -14.33 15.48
C ALA A 109 -7.94 -12.93 14.99
N ALA A 110 -8.84 -12.25 15.72
CA ALA A 110 -9.31 -10.91 15.36
C ALA A 110 -8.40 -9.77 15.84
N LEU A 111 -7.61 -10.00 16.89
CA LEU A 111 -6.86 -8.94 17.59
C LEU A 111 -5.35 -9.09 17.46
N ILE A 112 -4.85 -10.34 17.40
CA ILE A 112 -3.42 -10.64 17.55
C ILE A 112 -2.78 -11.00 16.23
N ASP A 113 -1.65 -10.36 15.94
CA ASP A 113 -0.76 -10.79 14.86
C ASP A 113 0.13 -11.96 15.36
N THR A 114 -0.28 -13.18 15.03
CA THR A 114 0.48 -14.41 15.36
C THR A 114 1.37 -14.89 14.23
N HIS A 115 1.41 -14.15 13.10
CA HIS A 115 2.23 -14.59 11.96
C HIS A 115 3.72 -14.39 12.23
N PRO A 116 4.59 -15.39 11.98
CA PRO A 116 6.03 -15.30 12.27
C PRO A 116 6.75 -14.14 11.56
N GLU A 117 6.31 -13.78 10.36
CA GLU A 117 6.83 -12.65 9.60
C GLU A 117 6.06 -11.33 9.83
N GLY A 118 4.97 -11.39 10.59
CA GLY A 118 3.99 -10.32 10.74
C GLY A 118 3.01 -10.21 9.56
N LEU A 119 1.72 -10.08 9.86
CA LEU A 119 0.65 -10.02 8.87
C LEU A 119 0.83 -8.86 7.88
N LEU A 120 1.39 -7.74 8.32
CA LEU A 120 1.67 -6.59 7.45
C LEU A 120 2.70 -6.94 6.37
N THR A 121 3.73 -7.73 6.70
CA THR A 121 4.73 -8.21 5.75
C THR A 121 4.11 -9.15 4.73
N VAL A 122 3.28 -10.08 5.18
CA VAL A 122 2.56 -11.00 4.29
C VAL A 122 1.63 -10.24 3.35
N PHE A 123 0.90 -9.27 3.87
CA PHE A 123 0.03 -8.41 3.08
C PHE A 123 0.81 -7.64 2.02
N ALA A 124 1.91 -6.98 2.39
CA ALA A 124 2.75 -6.23 1.45
C ALA A 124 3.30 -7.12 0.34
N ARG A 125 3.79 -8.32 0.67
CA ARG A 125 4.26 -9.33 -0.29
C ARG A 125 3.14 -9.78 -1.23
N THR A 126 1.96 -10.06 -0.70
CA THR A 126 0.78 -10.48 -1.49
C THR A 126 0.34 -9.38 -2.44
N MET A 127 0.32 -8.14 -1.99
CA MET A 127 0.00 -6.98 -2.80
C MET A 127 1.04 -6.76 -3.91
N ALA A 128 2.33 -6.83 -3.60
CA ALA A 128 3.42 -6.67 -4.56
C ALA A 128 3.38 -7.71 -5.70
N ASN A 129 2.87 -8.91 -5.41
CA ASN A 129 2.66 -9.97 -6.39
C ASN A 129 1.35 -9.83 -7.18
N ASN A 130 0.64 -8.72 -7.08
CA ASN A 130 -0.65 -8.44 -7.72
C ASN A 130 -1.75 -9.45 -7.35
N LEU A 131 -1.68 -10.03 -6.16
CA LEU A 131 -2.64 -11.02 -5.69
C LEU A 131 -3.78 -10.42 -4.86
N LEU A 132 -3.77 -9.10 -4.63
CA LEU A 132 -4.82 -8.34 -3.92
C LEU A 132 -5.53 -7.39 -4.89
N CYS A 133 -5.03 -6.16 -5.00
CA CYS A 133 -5.66 -5.15 -5.85
C CYS A 133 -5.06 -5.12 -7.26
N LYS A 134 -5.76 -4.42 -8.15
CA LYS A 134 -5.23 -4.02 -9.46
C LYS A 134 -3.94 -3.23 -9.29
N MET A 135 -3.13 -3.15 -10.35
CA MET A 135 -1.91 -2.34 -10.34
C MET A 135 -2.16 -0.86 -9.99
N ASN A 136 -3.30 -0.31 -10.42
CA ASN A 136 -3.74 1.06 -10.08
C ASN A 136 -4.70 1.11 -8.88
N GLY A 137 -4.85 0.01 -8.15
CA GLY A 137 -5.67 -0.07 -6.96
C GLY A 137 -4.93 0.44 -5.72
N ILE A 138 -5.67 0.62 -4.65
CA ILE A 138 -5.18 1.09 -3.35
C ILE A 138 -5.62 0.16 -2.23
N ALA A 139 -4.73 -0.09 -1.29
CA ALA A 139 -5.07 -0.77 -0.05
C ALA A 139 -5.16 0.25 1.09
N LEU A 140 -6.16 0.11 1.97
CA LEU A 140 -6.35 0.90 3.17
C LEU A 140 -6.37 -0.04 4.38
N LEU A 141 -5.37 0.12 5.24
CA LEU A 141 -5.16 -0.72 6.42
C LEU A 141 -5.31 0.09 7.69
N VAL A 142 -5.90 -0.50 8.72
CA VAL A 142 -5.81 0.06 10.08
C VAL A 142 -4.57 -0.53 10.76
N CYS A 143 -3.73 0.35 11.26
CA CYS A 143 -2.51 0.02 12.00
C CYS A 143 -2.50 0.78 13.33
N ARG A 144 -1.89 0.19 14.36
CA ARG A 144 -1.63 0.85 15.63
C ARG A 144 -0.28 1.58 15.58
N GLU A 145 -0.14 2.72 16.25
CA GLU A 145 1.11 3.49 16.31
C GLU A 145 2.25 2.76 16.99
N HIS A 146 1.93 1.83 17.87
CA HIS A 146 2.84 1.10 18.74
C HIS A 146 4.05 0.45 18.03
N VAL A 147 3.89 -0.02 16.80
CA VAL A 147 4.99 -0.60 16.01
C VAL A 147 5.86 0.46 15.33
N GLY A 148 5.45 1.74 15.44
CA GLY A 148 6.06 2.85 14.72
C GLY A 148 5.63 2.90 13.25
N TRP A 149 4.84 3.91 12.88
CA TRP A 149 4.32 4.08 11.51
C TRP A 149 5.41 4.07 10.43
N ARG A 150 6.63 4.49 10.76
CA ARG A 150 7.79 4.45 9.85
C ARG A 150 8.13 3.03 9.46
N ARG A 151 8.13 2.10 10.42
CA ARG A 151 8.38 0.69 10.15
C ARG A 151 7.32 0.08 9.23
N SER A 152 6.05 0.42 9.41
CA SER A 152 4.96 -0.03 8.54
C SER A 152 5.16 0.46 7.10
N ILE A 153 5.50 1.73 6.90
CA ILE A 153 5.82 2.29 5.57
C ILE A 153 7.04 1.59 4.96
N ASP A 154 8.07 1.33 5.75
CA ASP A 154 9.31 0.70 5.28
C ASP A 154 9.08 -0.74 4.83
N ILE A 155 8.18 -1.49 5.49
CA ILE A 155 7.77 -2.82 5.03
C ILE A 155 7.20 -2.74 3.60
N PHE A 156 6.29 -1.83 3.32
CA PHE A 156 5.75 -1.67 1.96
C PHE A 156 6.84 -1.29 0.95
N ARG A 157 7.75 -0.39 1.31
CA ARG A 157 8.86 0.04 0.45
C ARG A 157 9.81 -1.10 0.09
N GLN A 158 10.09 -2.03 1.01
CA GLN A 158 10.91 -3.22 0.74
C GLN A 158 10.33 -4.10 -0.37
N TYR A 159 9.00 -4.07 -0.54
CA TYR A 159 8.30 -4.77 -1.63
C TYR A 159 8.04 -3.90 -2.86
N GLY A 160 8.67 -2.71 -2.96
CA GLY A 160 8.48 -1.81 -4.10
C GLY A 160 7.14 -1.09 -4.14
N LEU A 161 6.43 -1.05 -3.02
CA LEU A 161 5.15 -0.37 -2.87
C LEU A 161 5.35 1.01 -2.23
N ALA A 162 4.48 1.95 -2.57
CA ALA A 162 4.37 3.22 -1.87
C ALA A 162 3.35 3.08 -0.74
N ALA A 163 3.60 3.75 0.39
CA ALA A 163 2.66 3.81 1.49
C ALA A 163 2.73 5.14 2.21
N ARG A 164 1.60 5.59 2.76
CA ARG A 164 1.52 6.77 3.63
C ARG A 164 0.38 6.67 4.63
N ILE A 165 0.51 7.34 5.77
CA ILE A 165 -0.60 7.56 6.70
C ILE A 165 -1.52 8.64 6.09
N VAL A 166 -2.80 8.30 5.94
CA VAL A 166 -3.82 9.21 5.41
C VAL A 166 -4.74 9.76 6.49
N ARG A 167 -4.84 9.08 7.63
CA ARG A 167 -5.60 9.54 8.80
C ARG A 167 -5.05 8.96 10.09
N THR A 168 -5.12 9.73 11.16
CA THR A 168 -4.81 9.31 12.53
C THR A 168 -6.02 9.59 13.41
N HIS A 169 -6.29 8.68 14.33
CA HIS A 169 -7.22 8.89 15.42
C HIS A 169 -6.51 8.58 16.74
N THR A 170 -6.55 9.50 17.67
CA THR A 170 -5.97 9.33 19.01
C THR A 170 -7.12 9.20 20.01
N PHE A 171 -7.08 8.16 20.81
CA PHE A 171 -8.05 7.91 21.88
C PHE A 171 -7.69 8.71 23.14
N GLU A 172 -8.60 8.69 24.13
CA GLU A 172 -8.45 9.42 25.40
C GLU A 172 -7.26 8.94 26.23
N ASP A 173 -6.88 7.67 26.10
CA ASP A 173 -5.72 7.06 26.75
C ASP A 173 -4.39 7.33 26.03
N ASN A 174 -4.38 8.19 25.00
CA ASN A 174 -3.29 8.50 24.10
C ASN A 174 -2.88 7.35 23.16
N GLU A 175 -3.62 6.26 23.10
CA GLU A 175 -3.43 5.28 22.02
C GLU A 175 -3.81 5.90 20.67
N ALA A 176 -2.99 5.68 19.67
CA ALA A 176 -3.24 6.18 18.32
C ALA A 176 -3.35 5.04 17.31
N ILE A 177 -4.39 5.10 16.50
CA ILE A 177 -4.55 4.24 15.31
C ILE A 177 -4.42 5.07 14.04
N HIS A 178 -3.85 4.46 13.03
CA HIS A 178 -3.65 5.08 11.73
C HIS A 178 -4.39 4.33 10.63
N VAL A 179 -4.88 5.06 9.64
CA VAL A 179 -5.23 4.49 8.34
C VAL A 179 -4.02 4.66 7.43
N LEU A 180 -3.40 3.55 7.05
CA LEU A 180 -2.31 3.47 6.11
C LEU A 180 -2.87 3.19 4.72
N ALA A 181 -2.52 4.02 3.75
CA ALA A 181 -2.79 3.76 2.34
C ALA A 181 -1.53 3.21 1.68
N ALA A 182 -1.68 2.13 0.90
CA ALA A 182 -0.59 1.52 0.13
C ALA A 182 -1.01 1.31 -1.32
N TRP A 183 -0.08 1.48 -2.28
CA TRP A 183 -0.35 1.34 -3.71
C TRP A 183 0.94 1.02 -4.49
N HIS A 184 0.78 0.54 -5.71
CA HIS A 184 1.90 0.41 -6.64
C HIS A 184 2.27 1.79 -7.18
N PRO A 185 3.48 2.29 -6.96
CA PRO A 185 3.90 3.56 -7.51
C PRO A 185 4.12 3.45 -9.03
N PHE A 186 3.90 4.54 -9.75
CA PHE A 186 4.27 4.71 -11.17
C PHE A 186 3.63 3.73 -12.18
N VAL A 187 2.49 3.17 -11.88
CA VAL A 187 1.81 2.14 -12.71
C VAL A 187 1.49 2.60 -14.12
N ALA A 188 1.13 3.87 -14.30
CA ALA A 188 0.83 4.44 -15.61
C ALA A 188 2.07 5.03 -16.31
N ASN A 189 3.22 4.99 -15.66
CA ASN A 189 4.43 5.65 -16.12
C ASN A 189 5.36 4.72 -16.88
N LYS A 190 6.14 5.30 -17.78
CA LYS A 190 7.12 4.56 -18.59
C LYS A 190 8.49 4.65 -17.95
N HIS A 191 9.14 3.47 -17.84
CA HIS A 191 10.51 3.37 -17.38
C HIS A 191 11.42 3.04 -18.55
N HIS A 192 12.07 4.07 -19.09
CA HIS A 192 12.96 3.91 -20.24
C HIS A 192 14.35 3.49 -19.78
N ARG A 193 14.93 2.52 -20.49
CA ARG A 193 16.30 2.07 -20.26
C ARG A 193 17.08 2.16 -21.56
N VAL A 194 18.20 2.87 -21.54
CA VAL A 194 19.07 3.02 -22.69
C VAL A 194 20.51 2.61 -22.33
N ARG A 195 21.26 2.14 -23.31
CA ARG A 195 22.65 1.79 -23.08
C ARG A 195 23.50 3.06 -22.95
N GLU A 196 23.34 3.99 -23.87
CA GLU A 196 24.14 5.20 -23.95
C GLU A 196 23.27 6.40 -24.32
N ILE A 197 23.54 7.54 -23.70
CA ILE A 197 22.86 8.81 -23.97
C ILE A 197 23.78 9.96 -23.55
N ASP A 198 23.54 11.16 -24.06
CA ASP A 198 24.27 12.35 -23.63
C ASP A 198 23.99 12.66 -22.15
N SER A 199 22.72 12.79 -21.76
CA SER A 199 22.30 13.02 -20.38
C SER A 199 20.85 12.59 -20.21
N THR A 200 20.56 11.77 -19.19
CA THR A 200 19.19 11.35 -18.85
C THR A 200 18.30 12.55 -18.52
N ASN A 201 18.83 13.54 -17.83
CA ASN A 201 18.09 14.75 -17.48
C ASN A 201 17.82 15.63 -18.72
N ALA A 202 18.80 15.82 -19.61
CA ALA A 202 18.62 16.57 -20.83
C ALA A 202 17.59 15.92 -21.77
N GLU A 203 17.58 14.59 -21.83
CA GLU A 203 16.61 13.84 -22.61
C GLU A 203 15.19 14.03 -22.10
N LEU A 204 14.96 13.89 -20.79
CA LEU A 204 13.62 14.10 -20.22
C LEU A 204 13.11 15.54 -20.40
N LEU A 205 14.02 16.53 -20.46
CA LEU A 205 13.64 17.94 -20.69
C LEU A 205 13.29 18.25 -22.16
N ARG A 206 13.83 17.50 -23.12
CA ARG A 206 13.58 17.73 -24.57
C ARG A 206 12.54 16.81 -25.18
N GLY A 207 12.27 15.66 -24.54
CA GLY A 207 11.31 14.68 -25.02
C GLY A 207 9.88 14.94 -24.51
N GLN A 208 8.96 14.12 -24.98
CA GLN A 208 7.56 14.13 -24.52
C GLN A 208 7.37 13.07 -23.43
N TYR A 209 7.60 13.45 -22.20
CA TYR A 209 7.46 12.61 -21.02
C TYR A 209 6.42 13.21 -20.09
N VAL A 210 5.77 12.36 -19.29
CA VAL A 210 4.76 12.78 -18.31
C VAL A 210 5.28 12.63 -16.88
N PRO A 211 4.75 13.35 -15.89
CA PRO A 211 5.13 13.18 -14.50
C PRO A 211 5.11 11.71 -14.04
N GLY A 212 6.20 11.29 -13.42
CA GLY A 212 6.42 9.90 -13.00
C GLY A 212 7.21 9.05 -14.00
N ASP A 213 7.33 9.45 -15.27
CA ASP A 213 8.21 8.78 -16.22
C ASP A 213 9.67 8.86 -15.77
N SER A 214 10.43 7.83 -16.07
CA SER A 214 11.85 7.78 -15.74
C SER A 214 12.71 7.29 -16.89
N LEU A 215 13.97 7.72 -16.89
CA LEU A 215 14.98 7.29 -17.84
C LEU A 215 16.26 6.91 -17.10
N THR A 216 16.75 5.70 -17.35
CA THR A 216 18.03 5.23 -16.84
C THR A 216 18.98 4.92 -17.99
N ALA A 217 20.27 5.15 -17.79
CA ALA A 217 21.32 4.87 -18.77
C ALA A 217 22.48 4.11 -18.12
N GLN A 218 23.17 3.28 -18.92
CA GLN A 218 24.40 2.65 -18.50
C GLN A 218 25.59 3.62 -18.65
N ILE A 219 25.58 4.46 -19.69
CA ILE A 219 26.63 5.42 -20.01
C ILE A 219 26.00 6.79 -20.29
N GLN A 220 26.54 7.84 -19.68
CA GLN A 220 26.27 9.22 -20.05
C GLN A 220 27.51 9.89 -20.62
N THR A 221 27.44 10.38 -21.87
CA THR A 221 28.57 11.01 -22.55
C THR A 221 28.72 12.50 -22.23
N SER A 222 27.66 13.15 -21.73
CA SER A 222 27.63 14.59 -21.42
C SER A 222 26.78 14.86 -20.16
N GLY A 223 26.99 14.07 -19.09
CA GLY A 223 26.30 14.24 -17.83
C GLY A 223 26.52 15.65 -17.26
N ARG A 224 25.47 16.28 -16.71
CA ARG A 224 25.51 17.67 -16.21
C ARG A 224 25.32 17.70 -14.70
N GLY A 225 26.25 18.34 -14.02
CA GLY A 225 26.12 18.73 -12.62
C GLY A 225 25.42 20.08 -12.44
N ARG A 226 25.08 20.44 -11.23
CA ARG A 226 24.53 21.79 -10.89
C ARG A 226 25.57 22.87 -11.19
N HIS A 227 25.09 24.06 -11.54
CA HIS A 227 25.92 25.23 -11.87
C HIS A 227 26.91 25.01 -13.02
N GLY A 228 26.52 24.20 -14.01
CA GLY A 228 27.32 23.96 -15.22
C GLY A 228 28.54 23.07 -15.02
N ARG A 229 28.67 22.38 -13.88
CA ARG A 229 29.76 21.41 -13.65
C ARG A 229 29.58 20.20 -14.55
N SER A 230 30.70 19.70 -15.09
CA SER A 230 30.71 18.43 -15.79
C SER A 230 30.57 17.28 -14.80
N TRP A 231 29.82 16.27 -15.17
CA TRP A 231 29.69 15.02 -14.43
C TRP A 231 30.64 13.99 -15.07
N GLN A 232 31.55 13.44 -14.27
CA GLN A 232 32.37 12.30 -14.75
C GLN A 232 31.56 11.02 -14.60
N ASP A 233 31.38 10.31 -15.71
CA ASP A 233 30.70 9.04 -15.71
C ASP A 233 31.57 7.93 -15.12
N HIS A 234 30.98 7.06 -14.31
CA HIS A 234 31.61 5.87 -13.76
C HIS A 234 30.76 4.64 -14.08
N PRO A 235 31.35 3.52 -14.56
CA PRO A 235 30.58 2.33 -14.96
C PRO A 235 29.64 1.78 -13.89
N GLN A 236 30.02 1.91 -12.61
CA GLN A 236 29.22 1.42 -11.47
C GLN A 236 28.28 2.47 -10.86
N SER A 237 28.24 3.70 -11.41
CA SER A 237 27.31 4.71 -10.89
C SER A 237 25.91 4.52 -11.47
N PHE A 238 24.90 4.72 -10.63
CA PHE A 238 23.50 4.81 -11.08
C PHE A 238 23.27 6.13 -11.80
N LYS A 239 22.67 6.07 -12.98
CA LYS A 239 22.34 7.22 -13.82
C LYS A 239 20.86 7.17 -14.17
N GLY A 240 20.09 8.00 -13.54
CA GLY A 240 18.64 8.03 -13.73
C GLY A 240 18.06 9.41 -13.46
N SER A 241 16.99 9.71 -14.16
CA SER A 241 16.20 10.93 -13.99
C SER A 241 14.72 10.59 -14.01
N TRP A 242 13.92 11.36 -13.29
CA TRP A 242 12.48 11.25 -13.20
C TRP A 242 11.83 12.58 -13.54
N VAL A 243 10.68 12.53 -14.20
CA VAL A 243 9.81 13.69 -14.41
C VAL A 243 8.98 13.91 -13.16
N LEU A 244 9.08 15.10 -12.57
CA LEU A 244 8.29 15.51 -11.42
C LEU A 244 7.04 16.27 -11.87
N ASP A 245 5.97 16.24 -11.06
CA ASP A 245 4.79 17.09 -11.25
C ASP A 245 5.11 18.53 -10.78
N GLU A 246 4.42 19.52 -11.35
CA GLU A 246 4.52 20.92 -10.90
C GLU A 246 4.21 21.09 -9.40
N LYS A 247 3.34 20.26 -8.85
CA LYS A 247 3.05 20.22 -7.41
C LYS A 247 4.28 19.92 -6.56
N ASP A 248 5.23 19.17 -7.11
CA ASP A 248 6.46 18.78 -6.43
C ASP A 248 7.50 19.90 -6.44
N LEU A 249 7.33 20.93 -7.27
CA LEU A 249 8.28 22.03 -7.40
C LEU A 249 8.45 22.83 -6.11
N SER A 250 7.43 22.91 -5.28
CA SER A 250 7.49 23.60 -3.97
C SER A 250 8.46 22.93 -2.98
N PHE A 251 8.83 21.68 -3.21
CA PHE A 251 9.73 20.89 -2.38
C PHE A 251 11.15 20.77 -2.96
N ILE A 252 11.42 21.33 -4.15
CA ILE A 252 12.73 21.24 -4.82
C ILE A 252 13.70 22.25 -4.18
N ASP A 253 14.28 21.86 -3.09
CA ASP A 253 15.38 22.56 -2.43
C ASP A 253 16.53 21.61 -2.07
N LEU A 254 17.50 22.13 -1.31
CA LEU A 254 18.60 21.30 -0.81
C LEU A 254 18.09 20.16 0.09
N LYS A 255 16.98 20.37 0.81
CA LYS A 255 16.39 19.35 1.70
C LYS A 255 15.86 18.17 0.90
N MET A 256 15.24 18.40 -0.27
CA MET A 256 14.79 17.30 -1.14
C MET A 256 15.95 16.40 -1.58
N GLN A 257 17.10 16.97 -1.94
CA GLN A 257 18.27 16.17 -2.32
C GLN A 257 18.77 15.29 -1.16
N LEU A 258 18.81 15.84 0.03
CA LEU A 258 19.20 15.11 1.24
C LEU A 258 18.16 14.02 1.56
N TYR A 259 16.87 14.33 1.41
CA TYR A 259 15.80 13.38 1.62
C TYR A 259 15.89 12.21 0.64
N VAL A 260 16.01 12.48 -0.67
CA VAL A 260 16.17 11.45 -1.69
C VAL A 260 17.42 10.59 -1.45
N ALA A 261 18.54 11.20 -1.09
CA ALA A 261 19.78 10.47 -0.78
C ALA A 261 19.59 9.57 0.47
N HIS A 262 18.88 10.07 1.48
CA HIS A 262 18.55 9.30 2.67
C HIS A 262 17.68 8.09 2.34
N GLU A 263 16.60 8.27 1.58
CA GLU A 263 15.69 7.21 1.19
C GLU A 263 16.38 6.14 0.33
N ILE A 264 17.21 6.55 -0.64
CA ILE A 264 18.00 5.61 -1.43
C ILE A 264 18.97 4.83 -0.54
N SER A 265 19.68 5.51 0.37
CA SER A 265 20.60 4.85 1.30
C SER A 265 19.89 3.85 2.21
N HIS A 266 18.67 4.16 2.62
CA HIS A 266 17.87 3.27 3.47
C HIS A 266 17.34 2.04 2.70
N ALA A 267 16.97 2.22 1.44
CA ALA A 267 16.49 1.15 0.56
C ALA A 267 17.60 0.17 0.13
N LEU A 268 18.86 0.57 0.24
CA LEU A 268 20.03 -0.27 -0.14
C LEU A 268 20.66 -1.03 1.04
N ARG A 269 20.15 -0.87 2.26
CA ARG A 269 20.56 -1.61 3.47
C ARG A 269 19.68 -2.82 3.71
#